data_b055c2c2078e49dbd5c306480262cb03
#
_entry.id   b055c2c2078e49dbd5c306480262cb03
#
_cell.length_a   1.000
_cell.length_b   1.000
_cell.length_c   1.000
_cell.angle_alpha   90.00
_cell.angle_beta   90.00
_cell.angle_gamma   90.00
#
_symmetry.space_group_name_H-M   'P 1'
#
loop_
_entity.id
_entity.type
_entity.pdbx_description
1 polymer ?
#
loop_
_entity_poly.entity_id
_entity_poly.type
_entity_poly.pdbx_seq_one_letter_code
_entity_poly.pdbx_strand_id
1 'polypeptide(L)'
;ERAVNRSVWTAEECIEFIAASASSKEEFVKAYEIFTAGLAKAYEKSLNGEFATTDEEKVIAQADALADQLYFSFGSAVEIGVDIEPVFDIVQSANMSKLFTDENGNKYAKCREDGKIPKSPEFFSPEPFIKEEVLKQMKK
;
A
#
# COMPACT_ATOMS: atom_id res chain seq x y z
N GLU A 1 -6.51 16.91 1.74
CA GLU A 1 -7.48 15.79 1.72
C GLU A 1 -6.90 14.57 0.99
N ARG A 2 -6.41 14.69 -0.27
CA ARG A 2 -5.87 13.54 -1.04
C ARG A 2 -4.66 12.87 -0.39
N ALA A 3 -3.72 13.62 0.17
CA ALA A 3 -2.55 13.05 0.84
C ALA A 3 -2.96 12.23 2.07
N VAL A 4 -3.91 12.74 2.85
CA VAL A 4 -4.44 12.03 4.04
C VAL A 4 -5.11 10.73 3.64
N ASN A 5 -5.99 10.73 2.62
CA ASN A 5 -6.66 9.51 2.16
C ASN A 5 -5.67 8.45 1.68
N ARG A 6 -4.64 8.86 0.94
CA ARG A 6 -3.57 7.93 0.51
C ARG A 6 -2.78 7.37 1.68
N SER A 7 -2.48 8.19 2.68
CA SER A 7 -1.80 7.73 3.89
C SER A 7 -2.64 6.75 4.69
N VAL A 8 -3.97 6.95 4.76
CA VAL A 8 -4.89 6.00 5.41
C VAL A 8 -4.86 4.66 4.68
N TRP A 9 -4.97 4.64 3.35
CA TRP A 9 -4.90 3.39 2.59
C TRP A 9 -3.55 2.67 2.75
N THR A 10 -2.44 3.41 2.77
CA THR A 10 -1.12 2.83 3.07
C THR A 10 -1.07 2.25 4.48
N ALA A 11 -1.68 2.91 5.47
CA ALA A 11 -1.75 2.41 6.83
C ALA A 11 -2.64 1.16 6.95
N GLU A 12 -3.73 1.05 6.17
CA GLU A 12 -4.54 -0.17 6.07
C GLU A 12 -3.67 -1.36 5.62
N GLU A 13 -2.86 -1.19 4.57
CA GLU A 13 -1.93 -2.23 4.10
C GLU A 13 -0.86 -2.58 5.15
N CYS A 14 -0.38 -1.59 5.93
CA CYS A 14 0.52 -1.86 7.04
C CYS A 14 -0.13 -2.75 8.12
N ILE A 15 -1.40 -2.53 8.43
CA ILE A 15 -2.15 -3.37 9.38
C ILE A 15 -2.34 -4.79 8.83
N GLU A 16 -2.64 -4.93 7.54
CA GLU A 16 -2.77 -6.24 6.89
C GLU A 16 -1.44 -7.00 6.88
N PHE A 17 -0.32 -6.31 6.64
CA PHE A 17 1.01 -6.90 6.72
C PHE A 17 1.35 -7.40 8.13
N ILE A 18 1.04 -6.61 9.17
CA ILE A 18 1.21 -7.00 10.57
C ILE A 18 0.33 -8.20 10.91
N ALA A 19 -0.93 -8.20 10.45
CA ALA A 19 -1.85 -9.31 10.67
C ALA A 19 -1.36 -10.60 9.99
N ALA A 20 -0.84 -10.49 8.77
CA ALA A 20 -0.26 -11.63 8.04
C ALA A 20 1.03 -12.17 8.67
N SER A 21 1.73 -11.36 9.46
CA SER A 21 2.95 -11.75 10.17
C SER A 21 2.69 -12.40 11.53
N ALA A 22 1.45 -12.30 12.06
CA ALA A 22 1.10 -12.84 13.36
C ALA A 22 0.57 -14.28 13.26
N SER A 23 0.97 -15.13 14.21
CA SER A 23 0.52 -16.53 14.30
C SER A 23 -0.73 -16.70 15.17
N SER A 24 -1.10 -15.67 15.92
CA SER A 24 -2.29 -15.67 16.78
C SER A 24 -2.90 -14.27 16.90
N LYS A 25 -4.14 -14.22 17.39
CA LYS A 25 -4.82 -12.95 17.66
C LYS A 25 -4.10 -12.14 18.75
N GLU A 26 -3.54 -12.80 19.73
CA GLU A 26 -2.78 -12.18 20.84
C GLU A 26 -1.49 -11.55 20.32
N GLU A 27 -0.79 -12.20 19.41
CA GLU A 27 0.40 -11.65 18.74
C GLU A 27 0.04 -10.43 17.91
N PHE A 28 -1.03 -10.52 17.13
CA PHE A 28 -1.51 -9.38 16.34
C PHE A 28 -1.85 -8.17 17.22
N VAL A 29 -2.56 -8.37 18.32
CA VAL A 29 -2.90 -7.28 19.25
C VAL A 29 -1.65 -6.60 19.80
N LYS A 30 -0.65 -7.38 20.26
CA LYS A 30 0.63 -6.83 20.74
C LYS A 30 1.39 -6.07 19.65
N ALA A 31 1.45 -6.61 18.44
CA ALA A 31 2.11 -5.96 17.32
C ALA A 31 1.41 -4.65 16.92
N TYR A 32 0.08 -4.63 16.95
CA TYR A 32 -0.70 -3.42 16.74
C TYR A 32 -0.44 -2.33 17.80
N GLU A 33 -0.33 -2.72 19.08
CA GLU A 33 0.02 -1.78 20.16
C GLU A 33 1.41 -1.16 19.95
N ILE A 34 2.40 -1.95 19.53
CA ILE A 34 3.75 -1.45 19.21
C ILE A 34 3.70 -0.50 18.02
N PHE A 35 2.97 -0.88 16.97
CA PHE A 35 2.80 -0.07 15.74
C PHE A 35 2.17 1.29 16.06
N THR A 36 1.06 1.30 16.81
CA THR A 36 0.36 2.55 17.16
C THR A 36 1.18 3.43 18.10
N ALA A 37 1.96 2.84 19.01
CA ALA A 37 2.91 3.59 19.83
C ALA A 37 4.03 4.23 18.98
N GLY A 38 4.48 3.55 17.92
CA GLY A 38 5.41 4.11 16.94
C GLY A 38 4.81 5.29 16.17
N LEU A 39 3.55 5.18 15.74
CA LEU A 39 2.85 6.28 15.08
C LEU A 39 2.68 7.50 15.98
N ALA A 40 2.37 7.29 17.27
CA ALA A 40 2.28 8.38 18.24
C ALA A 40 3.62 9.13 18.39
N LYS A 41 4.74 8.41 18.45
CA LYS A 41 6.08 9.02 18.48
C LYS A 41 6.39 9.81 17.19
N ALA A 42 6.02 9.26 16.04
CA ALA A 42 6.19 9.93 14.75
C ALA A 42 5.35 11.23 14.68
N TYR A 43 4.12 11.18 15.18
CA TYR A 43 3.25 12.37 15.30
C TYR A 43 3.90 13.46 16.15
N GLU A 44 4.36 13.13 17.37
CA GLU A 44 5.03 14.09 18.27
C GLU A 44 6.30 14.67 17.63
N LYS A 45 7.11 13.84 16.96
CA LYS A 45 8.30 14.32 16.22
C LYS A 45 7.91 15.29 15.15
N SER A 46 6.88 15.01 14.37
CA SER A 46 6.42 15.88 13.28
C SER A 46 5.81 17.18 13.79
N LEU A 47 5.04 17.11 14.90
CA LEU A 47 4.43 18.28 15.53
C LEU A 47 5.48 19.28 16.03
N ASN A 48 6.62 18.81 16.52
CA ASN A 48 7.73 19.61 17.03
C ASN A 48 8.77 19.97 15.95
N GLY A 49 8.58 19.53 14.72
CA GLY A 49 9.43 19.84 13.58
C GLY A 49 9.05 21.16 12.89
N GLU A 50 9.86 21.56 11.92
CA GLU A 50 9.55 22.70 11.05
C GLU A 50 8.62 22.24 9.91
N PHE A 51 7.62 23.06 9.61
CA PHE A 51 6.72 22.83 8.50
C PHE A 51 7.17 23.59 7.25
N ALA A 52 7.11 22.91 6.10
CA ALA A 52 7.35 23.53 4.80
C ALA A 52 6.40 24.70 4.56
N THR A 53 6.93 25.84 4.14
CA THR A 53 6.19 27.09 3.94
C THR A 53 5.86 27.36 2.48
N THR A 54 6.67 26.83 1.55
CA THR A 54 6.48 26.97 0.11
C THR A 54 5.97 25.67 -0.50
N ASP A 55 5.35 25.75 -1.67
CA ASP A 55 4.86 24.57 -2.39
C ASP A 55 6.02 23.69 -2.88
N GLU A 56 7.16 24.28 -3.24
CA GLU A 56 8.38 23.56 -3.59
C GLU A 56 8.91 22.73 -2.41
N GLU A 57 9.06 23.34 -1.24
CA GLU A 57 9.48 22.64 -0.01
C GLU A 57 8.53 21.50 0.36
N LYS A 58 7.21 21.70 0.22
CA LYS A 58 6.21 20.66 0.46
C LYS A 58 6.38 19.47 -0.47
N VAL A 59 6.58 19.71 -1.78
CA VAL A 59 6.77 18.64 -2.76
C VAL A 59 8.06 17.88 -2.49
N ILE A 60 9.15 18.58 -2.15
CA ILE A 60 10.43 17.95 -1.80
C ILE A 60 10.26 17.04 -0.57
N ALA A 61 9.67 17.55 0.52
CA ALA A 61 9.45 16.77 1.73
C ALA A 61 8.49 15.57 1.51
N GLN A 62 7.47 15.73 0.68
CA GLN A 62 6.58 14.63 0.30
C GLN A 62 7.29 13.57 -0.52
N ALA A 63 8.17 13.96 -1.45
CA ALA A 63 8.94 13.02 -2.27
C ALA A 63 9.91 12.22 -1.41
N ASP A 64 10.60 12.87 -0.47
CA ASP A 64 11.48 12.22 0.50
C ASP A 64 10.72 11.16 1.33
N ALA A 65 9.60 11.55 1.93
CA ALA A 65 8.77 10.64 2.72
C ALA A 65 8.23 9.45 1.90
N LEU A 66 7.87 9.66 0.63
CA LEU A 66 7.44 8.56 -0.25
C LEU A 66 8.60 7.63 -0.63
N ALA A 67 9.80 8.17 -0.84
CA ALA A 67 10.99 7.37 -1.10
C ALA A 67 11.32 6.47 0.11
N ASP A 68 11.24 7.01 1.33
CA ASP A 68 11.43 6.25 2.56
C ASP A 68 10.38 5.14 2.73
N GLN A 69 9.11 5.39 2.43
CA GLN A 69 8.08 4.36 2.45
C GLN A 69 8.40 3.20 1.48
N LEU A 70 8.85 3.50 0.26
CA LEU A 70 9.27 2.49 -0.71
C LEU A 70 10.51 1.73 -0.22
N TYR A 71 11.49 2.42 0.36
CA TYR A 71 12.69 1.80 0.92
C TYR A 71 12.34 0.76 1.99
N PHE A 72 11.47 1.11 2.94
CA PHE A 72 11.02 0.17 3.98
C PHE A 72 10.18 -0.98 3.40
N SER A 73 9.32 -0.70 2.41
CA SER A 73 8.52 -1.74 1.75
C SER A 73 9.40 -2.75 1.01
N PHE A 74 10.42 -2.30 0.29
CA PHE A 74 11.40 -3.18 -0.36
C PHE A 74 12.25 -3.95 0.67
N GLY A 75 12.63 -3.31 1.78
CA GLY A 75 13.31 -3.99 2.88
C GLY A 75 12.48 -5.13 3.44
N SER A 76 11.19 -4.91 3.67
CA SER A 76 10.26 -5.96 4.13
C SER A 76 10.14 -7.11 3.14
N ALA A 77 10.12 -6.82 1.83
CA ALA A 77 10.11 -7.86 0.80
C ALA A 77 11.37 -8.74 0.83
N VAL A 78 12.54 -8.11 1.04
CA VAL A 78 13.81 -8.83 1.21
C VAL A 78 13.79 -9.70 2.46
N GLU A 79 13.28 -9.20 3.58
CA GLU A 79 13.19 -9.94 4.85
C GLU A 79 12.32 -11.21 4.75
N ILE A 80 11.21 -11.13 4.00
CA ILE A 80 10.35 -12.30 3.75
C ILE A 80 10.83 -13.20 2.59
N GLY A 81 11.94 -12.80 1.91
CA GLY A 81 12.55 -13.58 0.83
C GLY A 81 11.77 -13.57 -0.48
N VAL A 82 11.01 -12.51 -0.76
CA VAL A 82 10.17 -12.38 -1.96
C VAL A 82 10.73 -11.31 -2.89
N ASP A 83 10.89 -11.66 -4.17
CA ASP A 83 11.01 -10.69 -5.25
C ASP A 83 9.64 -10.04 -5.48
N ILE A 84 9.54 -8.78 -5.07
CA ILE A 84 8.25 -8.07 -5.05
C ILE A 84 7.82 -7.57 -6.44
N GLU A 85 8.73 -7.43 -7.40
CA GLU A 85 8.42 -6.87 -8.72
C GLU A 85 7.34 -7.69 -9.46
N PRO A 86 7.45 -9.01 -9.64
CA PRO A 86 6.41 -9.80 -10.29
C PRO A 86 5.07 -9.78 -9.52
N VAL A 87 5.12 -9.71 -8.19
CA VAL A 87 3.92 -9.61 -7.35
C VAL A 87 3.24 -8.26 -7.54
N PHE A 88 4.02 -7.18 -7.60
CA PHE A 88 3.49 -5.85 -7.89
C PHE A 88 2.83 -5.79 -9.27
N ASP A 89 3.42 -6.40 -10.30
CA ASP A 89 2.84 -6.46 -11.65
C ASP A 89 1.48 -7.16 -11.68
N ILE A 90 1.32 -8.22 -10.88
CA ILE A 90 0.02 -8.90 -10.71
C ILE A 90 -1.00 -7.96 -10.09
N VAL A 91 -0.65 -7.27 -9.00
CA VAL A 91 -1.52 -6.32 -8.31
C VAL A 91 -1.88 -5.15 -9.22
N GLN A 92 -0.90 -4.60 -9.96
CA GLN A 92 -1.11 -3.53 -10.93
C GLN A 92 -2.08 -3.97 -12.04
N SER A 93 -1.90 -5.17 -12.59
CA SER A 93 -2.77 -5.72 -13.61
C SER A 93 -4.20 -5.90 -13.10
N ALA A 94 -4.37 -6.41 -11.86
CA ALA A 94 -5.67 -6.52 -11.22
C ALA A 94 -6.33 -5.15 -10.98
N ASN A 95 -5.55 -4.14 -10.58
CA ASN A 95 -6.06 -2.78 -10.43
C ASN A 95 -6.47 -2.18 -11.77
N MET A 96 -5.71 -2.39 -12.83
CA MET A 96 -6.06 -1.94 -14.18
C MET A 96 -7.30 -2.66 -14.72
N SER A 97 -7.56 -3.90 -14.32
CA SER A 97 -8.78 -4.63 -14.70
C SER A 97 -10.06 -4.09 -14.05
N LYS A 98 -9.97 -3.20 -13.05
CA LYS A 98 -11.11 -2.46 -12.50
C LYS A 98 -11.66 -1.40 -13.46
N LEU A 99 -10.88 -0.99 -14.47
CA LEU A 99 -11.28 0.03 -15.42
C LEU A 99 -12.39 -0.50 -16.35
N PHE A 100 -13.35 0.35 -16.62
CA PHE A 100 -14.39 0.09 -17.61
C PHE A 100 -13.90 0.45 -19.00
N THR A 101 -14.47 -0.16 -20.02
CA THR A 101 -14.19 0.16 -21.43
C THR A 101 -15.43 0.81 -22.04
N ASP A 102 -15.28 1.94 -22.73
CA ASP A 102 -16.35 2.59 -23.46
C ASP A 102 -16.58 1.95 -24.85
N GLU A 103 -17.58 2.42 -25.55
CA GLU A 103 -17.93 1.93 -26.91
C GLU A 103 -16.81 2.12 -27.93
N ASN A 104 -15.86 3.03 -27.68
CA ASN A 104 -14.72 3.33 -28.54
C ASN A 104 -13.44 2.57 -28.10
N GLY A 105 -13.53 1.72 -27.07
CA GLY A 105 -12.39 0.97 -26.55
C GLY A 105 -11.51 1.73 -25.56
N ASN A 106 -11.90 2.94 -25.12
CA ASN A 106 -11.13 3.70 -24.15
C ASN A 106 -11.39 3.19 -22.72
N LYS A 107 -10.31 3.06 -21.96
CA LYS A 107 -10.40 2.69 -20.53
C LYS A 107 -10.71 3.92 -19.67
N TYR A 108 -11.66 3.78 -18.74
CA TYR A 108 -12.01 4.85 -17.81
C TYR A 108 -12.33 4.29 -16.41
N ALA A 109 -12.06 5.09 -15.38
CA ALA A 109 -12.40 4.77 -14.01
C ALA A 109 -13.78 5.34 -13.66
N LYS A 110 -14.61 4.52 -13.00
CA LYS A 110 -15.78 5.04 -12.26
C LYS A 110 -15.32 5.33 -10.84
N CYS A 111 -15.72 6.48 -10.30
CA CYS A 111 -15.53 6.78 -8.87
C CYS A 111 -16.87 6.69 -8.16
N ARG A 112 -16.88 6.03 -7.01
CA ARG A 112 -17.98 6.08 -6.06
C ARG A 112 -17.85 7.33 -5.18
N GLU A 113 -18.92 7.70 -4.50
CA GLU A 113 -18.93 8.83 -3.55
C GLU A 113 -17.93 8.65 -2.41
N ASP A 114 -17.65 7.40 -2.00
CA ASP A 114 -16.64 7.04 -0.99
C ASP A 114 -15.18 7.03 -1.54
N GLY A 115 -14.97 7.44 -2.79
CA GLY A 115 -13.66 7.50 -3.44
C GLY A 115 -13.14 6.14 -3.93
N LYS A 116 -13.85 5.04 -3.72
CA LYS A 116 -13.49 3.71 -4.22
C LYS A 116 -13.84 3.54 -5.70
N ILE A 117 -12.99 2.83 -6.42
CA ILE A 117 -13.22 2.46 -7.82
C ILE A 117 -14.02 1.14 -7.82
N PRO A 118 -15.25 1.11 -8.35
CA PRO A 118 -16.00 -0.14 -8.47
C PRO A 118 -15.30 -1.07 -9.47
N LYS A 119 -15.48 -2.37 -9.27
CA LYS A 119 -14.93 -3.41 -10.13
C LYS A 119 -15.70 -3.43 -11.46
N SER A 120 -14.99 -3.44 -12.61
CA SER A 120 -15.57 -3.68 -13.91
C SER A 120 -15.97 -5.17 -14.06
N PRO A 121 -16.74 -5.54 -15.10
CA PRO A 121 -17.00 -6.94 -15.42
C PRO A 121 -15.73 -7.75 -15.76
N GLU A 122 -14.65 -7.08 -16.16
CA GLU A 122 -13.36 -7.70 -16.51
C GLU A 122 -12.43 -7.87 -15.29
N PHE A 123 -12.87 -7.45 -14.10
CA PHE A 123 -12.04 -7.52 -12.89
C PHE A 123 -11.70 -8.96 -12.54
N PHE A 124 -10.43 -9.19 -12.28
CA PHE A 124 -9.94 -10.43 -11.69
C PHE A 124 -9.26 -10.18 -10.32
N SER A 125 -9.39 -11.15 -9.43
CA SER A 125 -8.78 -11.15 -8.11
C SER A 125 -7.29 -11.48 -8.21
N PRO A 126 -6.36 -10.71 -7.63
CA PRO A 126 -4.92 -10.96 -7.75
C PRO A 126 -4.44 -12.15 -6.90
N GLU A 127 -5.15 -12.51 -5.82
CA GLU A 127 -4.67 -13.44 -4.80
C GLU A 127 -4.26 -14.83 -5.34
N PRO A 128 -4.99 -15.48 -6.28
CA PRO A 128 -4.56 -16.76 -6.83
C PRO A 128 -3.23 -16.67 -7.59
N PHE A 129 -3.01 -15.57 -8.31
CA PHE A 129 -1.80 -15.33 -9.10
C PHE A 129 -0.61 -14.98 -8.20
N ILE A 130 -0.83 -14.18 -7.14
CA ILE A 130 0.17 -13.90 -6.11
C ILE A 130 0.62 -15.20 -5.45
N LYS A 131 -0.33 -16.05 -5.06
CA LYS A 131 -0.02 -17.36 -4.47
C LYS A 131 0.85 -18.20 -5.39
N GLU A 132 0.51 -18.30 -6.66
CA GLU A 132 1.28 -19.07 -7.65
C GLU A 132 2.71 -18.53 -7.77
N GLU A 133 2.86 -17.21 -7.93
CA GLU A 133 4.17 -16.57 -8.07
C GLU A 133 5.04 -16.75 -6.81
N VAL A 134 4.49 -16.51 -5.62
CA VAL A 134 5.23 -16.69 -4.37
C VAL A 134 5.65 -18.15 -4.17
N LEU A 135 4.78 -19.12 -4.42
CA LEU A 135 5.12 -20.54 -4.33
C LEU A 135 6.19 -20.95 -5.35
N LYS A 136 6.24 -20.34 -6.51
CA LYS A 136 7.28 -20.53 -7.52
C LYS A 136 8.64 -20.00 -7.02
N GLN A 137 8.65 -18.84 -6.36
CA GLN A 137 9.87 -18.25 -5.79
C GLN A 137 10.39 -19.07 -4.62
N MET A 138 9.52 -19.62 -3.76
CA MET A 138 9.91 -20.46 -2.62
C MET A 138 10.54 -21.80 -3.01
N LYS A 139 10.41 -22.23 -4.26
CA LYS A 139 11.01 -23.50 -4.77
C LYS A 139 12.43 -23.31 -5.33
N LYS A 140 12.92 -22.07 -5.41
CA LYS A 140 14.29 -21.74 -5.85
C LYS A 140 15.24 -21.78 -4.67
#